data_b099a17fcb811c7cf16e2f3cd1653f8f
#
_entry.id   b099a17fcb811c7cf16e2f3cd1653f8f
#
_cell.length_a   1.000
_cell.length_b   1.000
_cell.length_c   1.000
_cell.angle_alpha   90.00
_cell.angle_beta   90.00
_cell.angle_gamma   90.00
#
_symmetry.space_group_name_H-M   'P 1'
#
loop_
_entity.id
_entity.type
_entity.pdbx_description
1 polymer ?
#
loop_
_entity_poly.entity_id
_entity_poly.type
_entity_poly.pdbx_seq_one_letter_code
_entity_poly.pdbx_strand_id
1 'polypeptide(L)'
;VLADPNFRATFSYSVVMALLTIVLGVLIVVPTAYWVRLRLPRLRPVIEFITLLPLVIPAIVVVFGYIRLYNTSSSLPLTGTAGGTNLLLLCGYATLALPYMYRAVDTGLSTLDVRSLTEAAQSLGAGWVRIIGRLILPNVLGAVMSGAFLSFAIVIGEFTMAALLNRPAFGPYMQLLGANRAYEPAALAVIAFAATWGCMGL
;
A
#
# COMPACT_ATOMS: atom_id res chain seq x y z
N VAL A 1 3.40 -27.61 -5.76
CA VAL A 1 2.78 -26.30 -5.63
C VAL A 1 3.68 -25.20 -6.19
N LEU A 2 4.94 -25.07 -5.78
CA LEU A 2 5.89 -24.04 -6.28
C LEU A 2 6.19 -24.14 -7.78
N ALA A 3 6.01 -25.32 -8.37
CA ALA A 3 6.18 -25.55 -9.80
C ALA A 3 4.90 -25.27 -10.62
N ASP A 4 3.78 -25.00 -9.96
CA ASP A 4 2.51 -24.68 -10.63
C ASP A 4 2.61 -23.32 -11.34
N PRO A 5 2.38 -23.28 -12.67
CA PRO A 5 2.41 -22.04 -13.43
C PRO A 5 1.40 -20.99 -12.91
N ASN A 6 0.22 -21.43 -12.46
CA ASN A 6 -0.82 -20.56 -11.92
C ASN A 6 -0.40 -19.91 -10.60
N PHE A 7 0.27 -20.67 -9.72
CA PHE A 7 0.85 -20.13 -8.50
C PHE A 7 1.85 -19.01 -8.81
N ARG A 8 2.79 -19.28 -9.71
CA ARG A 8 3.83 -18.29 -10.07
C ARG A 8 3.22 -17.04 -10.68
N ALA A 9 2.25 -17.19 -11.55
CA ALA A 9 1.58 -16.05 -12.21
C ALA A 9 0.81 -15.20 -11.19
N THR A 10 -0.01 -15.81 -10.34
CA THR A 10 -0.83 -15.10 -9.35
C THR A 10 0.00 -14.48 -8.23
N PHE A 11 1.05 -15.19 -7.77
CA PHE A 11 1.95 -14.68 -6.75
C PHE A 11 2.79 -13.51 -7.28
N SER A 12 3.39 -13.64 -8.47
CA SER A 12 4.15 -12.53 -9.08
C SER A 12 3.28 -11.31 -9.35
N TYR A 13 2.04 -11.51 -9.79
CA TYR A 13 1.07 -10.42 -9.96
C TYR A 13 0.84 -9.68 -8.63
N SER A 14 0.58 -10.40 -7.54
CA SER A 14 0.37 -9.78 -6.21
C SER A 14 1.62 -9.09 -5.69
N VAL A 15 2.80 -9.65 -5.91
CA VAL A 15 4.07 -8.99 -5.55
C VAL A 15 4.25 -7.68 -6.32
N VAL A 16 4.01 -7.68 -7.62
CA VAL A 16 4.08 -6.44 -8.43
C VAL A 16 3.09 -5.41 -7.93
N MET A 17 1.84 -5.81 -7.66
CA MET A 17 0.82 -4.89 -7.11
C MET A 17 1.21 -4.37 -5.73
N ALA A 18 1.80 -5.19 -4.87
CA ALA A 18 2.30 -4.77 -3.55
C ALA A 18 3.44 -3.75 -3.69
N LEU A 19 4.41 -3.98 -4.57
CA LEU A 19 5.50 -3.04 -4.82
C LEU A 19 4.99 -1.71 -5.39
N LEU A 20 4.05 -1.75 -6.34
CA LEU A 20 3.42 -0.53 -6.87
C LEU A 20 2.65 0.23 -5.77
N THR A 21 1.95 -0.48 -4.90
CA THR A 21 1.24 0.10 -3.75
C THR A 21 2.21 0.78 -2.78
N ILE A 22 3.35 0.14 -2.48
CA ILE A 22 4.39 0.70 -1.62
C ILE A 22 4.98 1.97 -2.25
N VAL A 23 5.36 1.91 -3.52
CA VAL A 23 5.91 3.08 -4.23
C VAL A 23 4.92 4.23 -4.22
N LEU A 24 3.66 3.97 -4.55
CA LEU A 24 2.59 4.97 -4.51
C LEU A 24 2.40 5.52 -3.10
N GLY A 25 2.37 4.65 -2.08
CA GLY A 25 2.28 5.02 -0.68
C GLY A 25 3.43 5.93 -0.25
N VAL A 26 4.66 5.58 -0.57
CA VAL A 26 5.85 6.41 -0.24
C VAL A 26 5.76 7.77 -0.93
N LEU A 27 5.42 7.81 -2.22
CA LEU A 27 5.33 9.05 -3.00
C LEU A 27 4.24 10.00 -2.51
N ILE A 28 3.15 9.48 -1.95
CA ILE A 28 2.05 10.30 -1.42
C ILE A 28 2.27 10.62 0.06
N VAL A 29 2.58 9.60 0.86
CA VAL A 29 2.57 9.72 2.33
C VAL A 29 3.77 10.49 2.84
N VAL A 30 4.99 10.23 2.32
CA VAL A 30 6.20 10.89 2.84
C VAL A 30 6.13 12.42 2.66
N PRO A 31 5.85 12.96 1.45
CA PRO A 31 5.73 14.42 1.31
C PRO A 31 4.53 14.99 2.07
N THR A 32 3.41 14.26 2.14
CA THR A 32 2.23 14.72 2.87
C THR A 32 2.51 14.82 4.38
N ALA A 33 3.03 13.76 5.00
CA ALA A 33 3.35 13.75 6.42
C ALA A 33 4.41 14.80 6.79
N TYR A 34 5.44 14.95 5.95
CA TYR A 34 6.45 15.99 6.09
C TYR A 34 5.82 17.39 6.05
N TRP A 35 4.96 17.67 5.05
CA TRP A 35 4.31 18.97 4.89
C TRP A 35 3.36 19.31 6.03
N VAL A 36 2.61 18.32 6.50
CA VAL A 36 1.71 18.45 7.66
C VAL A 36 2.50 18.85 8.91
N ARG A 37 3.62 18.20 9.18
CA ARG A 37 4.46 18.54 10.35
C ARG A 37 5.09 19.92 10.23
N LEU A 38 5.53 20.29 9.03
CA LEU A 38 6.25 21.54 8.81
C LEU A 38 5.33 22.76 8.80
N ARG A 39 4.19 22.66 8.11
CA ARG A 39 3.34 23.81 7.77
C ARG A 39 1.95 23.78 8.42
N LEU A 40 1.44 22.60 8.72
CA LEU A 40 0.03 22.40 9.13
C LEU A 40 -0.10 21.59 10.43
N PRO A 41 0.66 21.91 11.50
CA PRO A 41 0.66 21.10 12.72
C PRO A 41 -0.74 21.03 13.38
N ARG A 42 -1.57 22.08 13.20
CA ARG A 42 -2.96 22.10 13.73
C ARG A 42 -3.90 21.13 13.02
N LEU A 43 -3.62 20.79 11.75
CA LEU A 43 -4.43 19.84 10.98
C LEU A 43 -4.00 18.39 11.16
N ARG A 44 -2.90 18.14 11.84
CA ARG A 44 -2.36 16.80 12.07
C ARG A 44 -3.41 15.82 12.63
N PRO A 45 -4.17 16.14 13.69
CA PRO A 45 -5.18 15.21 14.22
C PRO A 45 -6.27 14.86 13.20
N VAL A 46 -6.66 15.83 12.38
CA VAL A 46 -7.68 15.64 11.33
C VAL A 46 -7.14 14.69 10.24
N ILE A 47 -5.89 14.87 9.83
CA ILE A 47 -5.27 14.04 8.82
C ILE A 47 -5.03 12.62 9.35
N GLU A 48 -4.58 12.48 10.60
CA GLU A 48 -4.49 11.18 11.28
C GLU A 48 -5.85 10.48 11.30
N PHE A 49 -6.92 11.19 11.64
CA PHE A 49 -8.27 10.62 11.63
C PHE A 49 -8.69 10.17 10.22
N ILE A 50 -8.48 11.00 9.19
CA ILE A 50 -8.81 10.66 7.79
C ILE A 50 -8.03 9.43 7.33
N THR A 51 -6.74 9.32 7.68
CA THR A 51 -5.92 8.17 7.29
C THR A 51 -6.35 6.88 7.98
N LEU A 52 -7.07 6.95 9.11
CA LEU A 52 -7.62 5.78 9.80
C LEU A 52 -8.97 5.31 9.25
N LEU A 53 -9.69 6.12 8.46
CA LEU A 53 -11.00 5.76 7.92
C LEU A 53 -11.01 4.43 7.16
N PRO A 54 -9.98 4.07 6.35
CA PRO A 54 -9.95 2.79 5.67
C PRO A 54 -9.95 1.55 6.58
N LEU A 55 -9.57 1.69 7.87
CA LEU A 55 -9.66 0.59 8.83
C LEU A 55 -11.10 0.31 9.28
N VAL A 56 -11.94 1.32 9.22
CA VAL A 56 -13.35 1.23 9.64
C VAL A 56 -14.23 0.79 8.49
N ILE A 57 -13.89 1.19 7.26
CA ILE A 57 -14.66 0.89 6.06
C ILE A 57 -14.24 -0.48 5.51
N PRO A 58 -15.13 -1.50 5.50
CA PRO A 58 -14.80 -2.81 4.93
C PRO A 58 -14.40 -2.71 3.45
N ALA A 59 -13.37 -3.47 3.05
CA ALA A 59 -12.88 -3.51 1.66
C ALA A 59 -13.98 -3.81 0.64
N ILE A 60 -14.96 -4.63 1.00
CA ILE A 60 -16.11 -4.97 0.17
C ILE A 60 -16.96 -3.74 -0.18
N VAL A 61 -17.15 -2.82 0.75
CA VAL A 61 -17.91 -1.58 0.51
C VAL A 61 -17.20 -0.69 -0.51
N VAL A 62 -15.88 -0.57 -0.37
CA VAL A 62 -15.05 0.22 -1.30
C VAL A 62 -15.13 -0.34 -2.71
N VAL A 63 -15.00 -1.66 -2.88
CA VAL A 63 -15.01 -2.27 -4.22
C VAL A 63 -16.39 -2.22 -4.87
N PHE A 64 -17.49 -2.38 -4.11
CA PHE A 64 -18.83 -2.16 -4.65
C PHE A 64 -19.04 -0.71 -5.08
N GLY A 65 -18.51 0.25 -4.32
CA GLY A 65 -18.45 1.66 -4.74
C GLY A 65 -17.74 1.82 -6.08
N TYR A 66 -16.57 1.20 -6.26
CA TYR A 66 -15.82 1.23 -7.53
C TYR A 66 -16.61 0.61 -8.68
N ILE A 67 -17.21 -0.57 -8.49
CA ILE A 67 -18.01 -1.24 -9.51
C ILE A 67 -19.20 -0.37 -9.91
N ARG A 68 -19.85 0.28 -8.95
CA ARG A 68 -21.01 1.14 -9.22
C ARG A 68 -20.63 2.45 -9.92
N LEU A 69 -19.55 3.10 -9.50
CA LEU A 69 -19.13 4.39 -10.03
C LEU A 69 -18.41 4.29 -11.38
N TYR A 70 -17.65 3.22 -11.60
CA TYR A 70 -16.78 3.05 -12.76
C TYR A 70 -17.22 1.90 -13.68
N ASN A 71 -18.53 1.55 -13.68
CA ASN A 71 -19.08 0.54 -14.57
C ASN A 71 -19.00 0.97 -16.05
N THR A 72 -19.28 0.02 -16.95
CA THR A 72 -19.19 0.23 -18.40
C THR A 72 -20.11 1.33 -18.94
N SER A 73 -21.13 1.71 -18.18
CA SER A 73 -22.09 2.78 -18.55
C SER A 73 -21.73 4.13 -17.93
N SER A 74 -20.67 4.22 -17.14
CA SER A 74 -20.23 5.47 -16.51
C SER A 74 -19.39 6.34 -17.48
N SER A 75 -19.17 7.60 -17.12
CA SER A 75 -18.30 8.52 -17.86
C SER A 75 -16.83 8.08 -17.86
N LEU A 76 -16.43 7.24 -16.90
CA LEU A 76 -15.10 6.64 -16.79
C LEU A 76 -15.24 5.12 -16.59
N PRO A 77 -15.37 4.33 -17.68
CA PRO A 77 -15.67 2.89 -17.61
C PRO A 77 -14.42 2.05 -17.29
N LEU A 78 -13.84 2.23 -16.10
CA LEU A 78 -12.60 1.56 -15.69
C LEU A 78 -12.80 0.05 -15.46
N THR A 79 -14.00 -0.39 -15.06
CA THR A 79 -14.27 -1.81 -14.83
C THR A 79 -14.38 -2.63 -16.12
N GLY A 80 -14.53 -1.98 -17.27
CA GLY A 80 -14.62 -2.64 -18.59
C GLY A 80 -13.28 -3.11 -19.17
N THR A 81 -12.16 -2.71 -18.59
CA THR A 81 -10.82 -3.03 -19.10
C THR A 81 -9.91 -3.61 -18.01
N ALA A 82 -8.98 -4.48 -18.45
CA ALA A 82 -7.99 -5.05 -17.52
C ALA A 82 -7.09 -3.99 -16.89
N GLY A 83 -6.71 -2.95 -17.65
CA GLY A 83 -5.92 -1.84 -17.13
C GLY A 83 -6.69 -1.00 -16.12
N GLY A 84 -7.96 -0.71 -16.39
CA GLY A 84 -8.83 0.05 -15.48
C GLY A 84 -9.06 -0.68 -14.16
N THR A 85 -9.35 -2.00 -14.20
CA THR A 85 -9.52 -2.80 -12.98
C THR A 85 -8.21 -2.94 -12.20
N ASN A 86 -7.04 -3.01 -12.86
CA ASN A 86 -5.76 -2.98 -12.17
C ASN A 86 -5.51 -1.64 -11.46
N LEU A 87 -5.87 -0.53 -12.11
CA LEU A 87 -5.77 0.80 -11.51
C LEU A 87 -6.67 0.93 -10.29
N LEU A 88 -7.94 0.49 -10.39
CA LEU A 88 -8.87 0.49 -9.27
C LEU A 88 -8.37 -0.38 -8.11
N LEU A 89 -7.80 -1.55 -8.42
CA LEU A 89 -7.22 -2.43 -7.41
C LEU A 89 -6.01 -1.76 -6.73
N LEU A 90 -5.13 -1.13 -7.51
CA LEU A 90 -3.98 -0.39 -6.97
C LEU A 90 -4.41 0.76 -6.04
N CYS A 91 -5.41 1.54 -6.45
CA CYS A 91 -5.97 2.61 -5.62
C CYS A 91 -6.63 2.05 -4.34
N GLY A 92 -7.34 0.94 -4.45
CA GLY A 92 -7.92 0.23 -3.31
C GLY A 92 -6.86 -0.25 -2.33
N TYR A 93 -5.81 -0.90 -2.83
CA TYR A 93 -4.69 -1.35 -2.00
C TYR A 93 -3.93 -0.19 -1.35
N ALA A 94 -3.69 0.89 -2.09
CA ALA A 94 -3.09 2.10 -1.53
C ALA A 94 -3.95 2.69 -0.41
N THR A 95 -5.27 2.68 -0.56
CA THR A 95 -6.21 3.13 0.46
C THR A 95 -6.15 2.25 1.71
N LEU A 96 -6.13 0.91 1.56
CA LEU A 96 -6.01 -0.02 2.69
C LEU A 96 -4.65 0.07 3.40
N ALA A 97 -3.58 0.33 2.66
CA ALA A 97 -2.23 0.46 3.19
C ALA A 97 -1.96 1.84 3.84
N LEU A 98 -2.77 2.85 3.49
CA LEU A 98 -2.58 4.25 3.91
C LEU A 98 -2.38 4.44 5.41
N PRO A 99 -3.23 3.87 6.32
CA PRO A 99 -3.08 4.07 7.75
C PRO A 99 -1.73 3.55 8.28
N TYR A 100 -1.27 2.44 7.78
CA TYR A 100 -0.02 1.81 8.23
C TYR A 100 1.19 2.59 7.73
N MET A 101 1.20 2.97 6.46
CA MET A 101 2.28 3.76 5.88
C MET A 101 2.35 5.15 6.54
N TYR A 102 1.21 5.84 6.69
CA TYR A 102 1.18 7.17 7.30
C TYR A 102 1.66 7.13 8.75
N ARG A 103 1.18 6.16 9.54
CA ARG A 103 1.57 6.05 10.95
C ARG A 103 3.04 5.74 11.13
N ALA A 104 3.61 4.86 10.32
CA ALA A 104 5.03 4.55 10.33
C ALA A 104 5.87 5.79 9.99
N VAL A 105 5.56 6.47 8.88
CA VAL A 105 6.28 7.66 8.43
C VAL A 105 6.15 8.82 9.44
N ASP A 106 4.93 9.07 9.96
CA ASP A 106 4.71 10.13 10.92
C ASP A 106 5.48 9.87 12.23
N THR A 107 5.53 8.62 12.69
CA THR A 107 6.36 8.23 13.84
C THR A 107 7.85 8.47 13.55
N GLY A 108 8.36 8.09 12.38
CA GLY A 108 9.74 8.37 11.98
C GLY A 108 10.05 9.87 11.93
N LEU A 109 9.16 10.66 11.36
CA LEU A 109 9.31 12.13 11.35
C LEU A 109 9.25 12.75 12.75
N SER A 110 8.63 12.09 13.73
CA SER A 110 8.55 12.61 15.10
C SER A 110 9.88 12.61 15.85
N THR A 111 10.82 11.80 15.42
CA THR A 111 12.16 11.72 16.00
C THR A 111 13.10 12.79 15.46
N LEU A 112 12.69 13.56 14.45
CA LEU A 112 13.50 14.58 13.78
C LEU A 112 13.00 15.97 14.10
N ASP A 113 13.91 16.92 14.27
CA ASP A 113 13.58 18.34 14.18
C ASP A 113 13.46 18.76 12.71
N VAL A 114 12.30 18.39 12.12
CA VAL A 114 12.01 18.62 10.70
C VAL A 114 12.17 20.11 10.32
N ARG A 115 11.83 21.01 11.24
CA ARG A 115 11.86 22.45 10.99
C ARG A 115 13.29 22.96 10.86
N SER A 116 14.14 22.72 11.87
CA SER A 116 15.54 23.17 11.85
C SER A 116 16.32 22.54 10.70
N LEU A 117 16.09 21.24 10.41
CA LEU A 117 16.70 20.57 9.26
C LEU A 117 16.30 21.22 7.93
N THR A 118 15.02 21.59 7.80
CA THR A 118 14.52 22.23 6.59
C THR A 118 15.10 23.65 6.42
N GLU A 119 15.09 24.45 7.48
CA GLU A 119 15.62 25.82 7.47
C GLU A 119 17.13 25.81 7.14
N ALA A 120 17.89 24.91 7.72
CA ALA A 120 19.32 24.76 7.42
C ALA A 120 19.56 24.34 5.96
N ALA A 121 18.79 23.40 5.42
CA ALA A 121 18.91 22.99 4.03
C ALA A 121 18.51 24.11 3.05
N GLN A 122 17.50 24.90 3.38
CA GLN A 122 17.07 26.04 2.56
C GLN A 122 18.10 27.17 2.56
N SER A 123 18.76 27.45 3.68
CA SER A 123 19.86 28.44 3.72
C SER A 123 21.06 28.05 2.85
N LEU A 124 21.22 26.73 2.59
CA LEU A 124 22.20 26.20 1.63
C LEU A 124 21.66 26.13 0.19
N GLY A 125 20.48 26.70 -0.10
CA GLY A 125 19.88 26.74 -1.44
C GLY A 125 19.22 25.44 -1.88
N ALA A 126 18.88 24.51 -0.97
CA ALA A 126 18.22 23.27 -1.32
C ALA A 126 16.72 23.51 -1.61
N GLY A 127 16.25 23.05 -2.77
CA GLY A 127 14.83 23.01 -3.12
C GLY A 127 14.08 21.84 -2.46
N TRP A 128 12.75 21.92 -2.42
CA TRP A 128 11.88 20.95 -1.72
C TRP A 128 12.09 19.48 -2.11
N VAL A 129 12.24 19.19 -3.39
CA VAL A 129 12.48 17.81 -3.87
C VAL A 129 13.80 17.27 -3.32
N ARG A 130 14.85 18.12 -3.25
CA ARG A 130 16.14 17.73 -2.69
C ARG A 130 16.07 17.52 -1.19
N ILE A 131 15.32 18.37 -0.47
CA ILE A 131 15.09 18.22 0.97
C ILE A 131 14.37 16.91 1.27
N ILE A 132 13.25 16.66 0.61
CA ILE A 132 12.47 15.41 0.84
C ILE A 132 13.28 14.18 0.44
N GLY A 133 13.87 14.16 -0.77
CA GLY A 133 14.52 12.96 -1.31
C GLY A 133 15.90 12.67 -0.73
N ARG A 134 16.69 13.70 -0.37
CA ARG A 134 18.09 13.51 0.07
C ARG A 134 18.30 13.77 1.57
N LEU A 135 17.41 14.48 2.22
CA LEU A 135 17.54 14.77 3.64
C LEU A 135 16.48 14.00 4.46
N ILE A 136 15.20 14.19 4.17
CA ILE A 136 14.13 13.62 4.99
C ILE A 136 14.00 12.11 4.76
N LEU A 137 13.85 11.66 3.52
CA LEU A 137 13.60 10.24 3.20
C LEU A 137 14.69 9.29 3.74
N PRO A 138 16.00 9.57 3.61
CA PRO A 138 17.04 8.72 4.20
C PRO A 138 16.96 8.65 5.74
N ASN A 139 16.64 9.76 6.40
CA ASN A 139 16.55 9.82 7.86
C ASN A 139 15.31 9.06 8.42
N VAL A 140 14.26 8.90 7.64
CA VAL A 140 13.06 8.13 8.02
C VAL A 140 12.98 6.79 7.32
N LEU A 141 14.05 6.32 6.68
CA LEU A 141 14.04 5.11 5.86
C LEU A 141 13.58 3.88 6.64
N GLY A 142 14.05 3.71 7.89
CA GLY A 142 13.61 2.60 8.75
C GLY A 142 12.10 2.60 9.01
N ALA A 143 11.52 3.78 9.23
CA ALA A 143 10.08 3.95 9.39
C ALA A 143 9.32 3.67 8.07
N VAL A 144 9.84 4.16 6.94
CA VAL A 144 9.28 3.86 5.60
C VAL A 144 9.32 2.37 5.33
N MET A 145 10.41 1.69 5.63
CA MET A 145 10.52 0.23 5.47
C MET A 145 9.49 -0.51 6.32
N SER A 146 9.29 -0.11 7.57
CA SER A 146 8.25 -0.70 8.43
C SER A 146 6.84 -0.54 7.83
N GLY A 147 6.51 0.64 7.34
CA GLY A 147 5.25 0.89 6.63
C GLY A 147 5.13 0.09 5.33
N ALA A 148 6.23 -0.05 4.59
CA ALA A 148 6.29 -0.82 3.36
C ALA A 148 6.04 -2.33 3.60
N PHE A 149 6.64 -2.91 4.65
CA PHE A 149 6.42 -4.31 5.01
C PHE A 149 4.97 -4.59 5.41
N LEU A 150 4.38 -3.71 6.22
CA LEU A 150 2.96 -3.83 6.58
C LEU A 150 2.06 -3.71 5.34
N SER A 151 2.35 -2.77 4.45
CA SER A 151 1.62 -2.61 3.18
C SER A 151 1.76 -3.85 2.30
N PHE A 152 2.96 -4.43 2.22
CA PHE A 152 3.20 -5.67 1.48
C PHE A 152 2.36 -6.82 2.03
N ALA A 153 2.38 -7.04 3.35
CA ALA A 153 1.62 -8.10 4.01
C ALA A 153 0.11 -7.97 3.75
N ILE A 154 -0.42 -6.73 3.82
CA ILE A 154 -1.84 -6.46 3.56
C ILE A 154 -2.21 -6.80 2.13
N VAL A 155 -1.41 -6.36 1.15
CA VAL A 155 -1.69 -6.58 -0.28
C VAL A 155 -1.61 -8.06 -0.63
N ILE A 156 -0.61 -8.79 -0.13
CA ILE A 156 -0.49 -10.24 -0.38
C ILE A 156 -1.66 -11.03 0.23
N GLY A 157 -2.13 -10.62 1.40
CA GLY A 157 -3.26 -11.26 2.08
C GLY A 157 -4.65 -10.80 1.61
N GLU A 158 -4.72 -9.78 0.74
CA GLU A 158 -6.00 -9.23 0.32
C GLU A 158 -6.68 -10.12 -0.73
N PHE A 159 -7.93 -10.46 -0.44
CA PHE A 159 -8.76 -11.33 -1.27
C PHE A 159 -9.94 -10.59 -1.90
N THR A 160 -10.63 -9.77 -1.11
CA THR A 160 -11.98 -9.27 -1.44
C THR A 160 -11.99 -8.37 -2.66
N MET A 161 -11.09 -7.40 -2.72
CA MET A 161 -11.02 -6.46 -3.86
C MET A 161 -10.56 -7.18 -5.12
N ALA A 162 -9.54 -8.03 -5.02
CA ALA A 162 -9.02 -8.77 -6.16
C ALA A 162 -10.05 -9.73 -6.75
N ALA A 163 -10.80 -10.46 -5.90
CA ALA A 163 -11.85 -11.38 -6.33
C ALA A 163 -13.00 -10.64 -7.03
N LEU A 164 -13.50 -9.56 -6.43
CA LEU A 164 -14.63 -8.80 -6.96
C LEU A 164 -14.29 -8.01 -8.23
N LEU A 165 -13.04 -7.57 -8.38
CA LEU A 165 -12.54 -6.96 -9.62
C LEU A 165 -12.04 -7.98 -10.65
N ASN A 166 -12.22 -9.28 -10.37
CA ASN A 166 -11.79 -10.39 -11.23
C ASN A 166 -10.32 -10.30 -11.64
N ARG A 167 -9.43 -10.11 -10.66
CA ARG A 167 -7.98 -10.03 -10.89
C ARG A 167 -7.27 -11.29 -10.43
N PRO A 168 -6.25 -11.77 -11.19
CA PRO A 168 -5.53 -13.01 -10.89
C PRO A 168 -4.52 -12.80 -9.76
N ALA A 169 -5.00 -12.40 -8.58
CA ALA A 169 -4.18 -12.19 -7.41
C ALA A 169 -4.03 -13.49 -6.58
N PHE A 170 -3.05 -13.49 -5.70
CA PHE A 170 -2.73 -14.62 -4.84
C PHE A 170 -3.89 -15.00 -3.88
N GLY A 171 -4.60 -13.99 -3.31
CA GLY A 171 -5.75 -14.23 -2.42
C GLY A 171 -6.86 -15.07 -3.06
N PRO A 172 -7.43 -14.68 -4.21
CA PRO A 172 -8.40 -15.48 -4.95
C PRO A 172 -7.90 -16.88 -5.34
N TYR A 173 -6.63 -17.01 -5.72
CA TYR A 173 -6.01 -18.29 -6.03
C TYR A 173 -5.97 -19.22 -4.80
N MET A 174 -5.59 -18.70 -3.64
CA MET A 174 -5.58 -19.45 -2.38
C MET A 174 -6.98 -19.96 -2.00
N GLN A 175 -8.01 -19.15 -2.18
CA GLN A 175 -9.39 -19.56 -1.89
C GLN A 175 -9.85 -20.66 -2.84
N LEU A 176 -9.54 -20.55 -4.13
CA LEU A 176 -9.89 -21.56 -5.13
C LEU A 176 -9.23 -22.92 -4.81
N LEU A 177 -7.97 -22.90 -4.40
CA LEU A 177 -7.24 -24.09 -3.96
C LEU A 177 -7.87 -24.70 -2.70
N GLY A 178 -8.21 -23.85 -1.72
CA GLY A 178 -8.82 -24.28 -0.46
C GLY A 178 -10.18 -24.96 -0.63
N ALA A 179 -10.94 -24.56 -1.65
CA ALA A 179 -12.21 -25.20 -1.99
C ALA A 179 -12.05 -26.62 -2.57
N ASN A 180 -10.89 -26.91 -3.19
CA ASN A 180 -10.66 -28.17 -3.91
C ASN A 180 -9.65 -29.11 -3.24
N ARG A 181 -8.81 -28.61 -2.33
CA ARG A 181 -7.69 -29.36 -1.73
C ARG A 181 -7.45 -28.96 -0.28
N ALA A 182 -7.49 -29.92 0.65
CA ALA A 182 -7.46 -29.64 2.09
C ALA A 182 -6.10 -29.13 2.62
N TYR A 183 -4.96 -29.58 2.07
CA TYR A 183 -3.64 -29.33 2.65
C TYR A 183 -2.76 -28.32 1.88
N GLU A 184 -3.01 -28.12 0.61
CA GLU A 184 -2.19 -27.24 -0.24
C GLU A 184 -2.27 -25.74 0.17
N PRO A 185 -3.44 -25.20 0.58
CA PRO A 185 -3.53 -23.83 1.04
C PRO A 185 -2.70 -23.56 2.29
N ALA A 186 -2.61 -24.53 3.21
CA ALA A 186 -1.80 -24.40 4.41
C ALA A 186 -0.29 -24.30 4.07
N ALA A 187 0.19 -25.11 3.13
CA ALA A 187 1.58 -25.02 2.65
C ALA A 187 1.86 -23.67 1.97
N LEU A 188 0.92 -23.15 1.18
CA LEU A 188 1.04 -21.84 0.53
C LEU A 188 1.00 -20.68 1.53
N ALA A 189 0.17 -20.79 2.57
CA ALA A 189 0.16 -19.81 3.66
C ALA A 189 1.53 -19.73 4.36
N VAL A 190 2.16 -20.89 4.64
CA VAL A 190 3.50 -20.94 5.23
C VAL A 190 4.54 -20.28 4.30
N ILE A 191 4.45 -20.51 2.99
CA ILE A 191 5.36 -19.89 2.00
C ILE A 191 5.15 -18.38 1.95
N ALA A 192 3.90 -17.91 1.92
CA ALA A 192 3.59 -16.47 1.96
C ALA A 192 4.10 -15.81 3.25
N PHE A 193 3.92 -16.48 4.39
CA PHE A 193 4.49 -16.08 5.67
C PHE A 193 6.01 -16.01 5.63
N ALA A 194 6.66 -17.05 5.13
CA ALA A 194 8.12 -17.10 5.02
C ALA A 194 8.66 -16.01 4.08
N ALA A 195 7.99 -15.73 2.96
CA ALA A 195 8.34 -14.64 2.06
C ALA A 195 8.22 -13.28 2.74
N THR A 196 7.13 -13.05 3.48
CA THR A 196 6.92 -11.81 4.23
C THR A 196 7.98 -11.65 5.33
N TRP A 197 8.27 -12.72 6.07
CA TRP A 197 9.31 -12.76 7.12
C TRP A 197 10.71 -12.56 6.55
N GLY A 198 11.01 -13.18 5.42
CA GLY A 198 12.28 -13.02 4.73
C GLY A 198 12.51 -11.57 4.27
N CYS A 199 11.45 -10.89 3.83
CA CYS A 199 11.51 -9.46 3.52
C CYS A 199 11.69 -8.57 4.77
N MET A 200 11.21 -9.00 5.94
CA MET A 200 11.36 -8.26 7.20
C MET A 200 12.73 -8.47 7.87
N GLY A 201 13.41 -9.57 7.57
CA GLY A 201 14.71 -9.94 8.16
C GLY A 201 15.93 -9.36 7.44
N LEU A 202 15.71 -8.63 6.35
CA LEU A 202 16.71 -7.85 5.61
C LEU A 202 16.61 -6.37 5.98
#